data_97305e1f068609dfd6e129f1dd292a4a
#
_entry.id   97305e1f068609dfd6e129f1dd292a4a
#
_cell.length_a   1.000
_cell.length_b   1.000
_cell.length_c   1.000
_cell.angle_alpha   90.00
_cell.angle_beta   90.00
_cell.angle_gamma   90.00
#
_symmetry.space_group_name_H-M   'P 1'
#
loop_
_entity.id
_entity.type
_entity.pdbx_description
1 polymer ?
#
loop_
_entity_poly.entity_id
_entity_poly.type
_entity_poly.pdbx_seq_one_letter_code
_entity_poly.pdbx_strand_id
1 'polypeptide(L)'
;MRAMSLLMQRKAPATLPKLEGKEVLVGPDPSIAKVKGVMFGGRKQFLLDTAGEDGFARLLEKLTPRTRGYVKTPLASSWCEFESLVELDRTIHETLKAQYPNVLALIGAASAELGIGRIYRSLDSEELVHFLENNALFHDQYQKFGSVRFERTPNGGRMIYTNYPVYSPIFCGSAIGYFQESILRHGGTEPNVVETKCHCHGDKSCTFEMTWK
;
A
#
# COMPACT_ATOMS: atom_id res chain seq x y z
N MET A 1 13.09 -15.00 -4.35
CA MET A 1 14.21 -14.70 -3.42
C MET A 1 15.07 -13.49 -3.83
N ARG A 2 15.54 -13.32 -5.09
CA ARG A 2 16.37 -12.15 -5.46
C ARG A 2 15.70 -10.79 -5.35
N ALA A 3 14.43 -10.65 -5.77
CA ALA A 3 13.71 -9.37 -5.74
C ALA A 3 13.48 -8.86 -4.31
N MET A 4 13.10 -9.75 -3.38
CA MET A 4 12.87 -9.41 -1.98
C MET A 4 14.15 -8.98 -1.25
N SER A 5 15.30 -9.62 -1.55
CA SER A 5 16.61 -9.21 -1.02
C SER A 5 16.97 -7.78 -1.43
N LEU A 6 16.60 -7.36 -2.63
CA LEU A 6 16.79 -5.99 -3.13
C LEU A 6 15.85 -4.98 -2.44
N LEU A 7 14.59 -5.36 -2.20
CA LEU A 7 13.63 -4.51 -1.47
C LEU A 7 14.08 -4.25 -0.02
N MET A 8 14.61 -5.27 0.66
CA MET A 8 15.08 -5.17 2.04
C MET A 8 16.36 -4.32 2.21
N GLN A 9 17.16 -4.17 1.15
CA GLN A 9 18.36 -3.34 1.15
C GLN A 9 18.07 -1.87 0.86
N ARG A 10 16.84 -1.52 0.49
CA ARG A 10 16.48 -0.14 0.16
C ARG A 10 16.41 0.73 1.41
N LYS A 11 16.83 1.98 1.23
CA LYS A 11 16.78 2.99 2.27
C LYS A 11 15.30 3.16 2.72
N ALA A 12 15.09 3.09 4.03
CA ALA A 12 13.78 3.38 4.60
C ALA A 12 13.30 4.77 4.18
N PRO A 13 11.98 4.96 3.92
CA PRO A 13 11.44 6.29 3.67
C PRO A 13 11.75 7.23 4.84
N ALA A 14 11.96 8.51 4.53
CA ALA A 14 12.40 9.51 5.49
C ALA A 14 11.42 9.68 6.67
N THR A 15 10.13 9.44 6.42
CA THR A 15 9.07 9.53 7.44
C THR A 15 7.99 8.48 7.18
N LEU A 16 7.69 7.69 8.19
CA LEU A 16 6.49 6.84 8.22
C LEU A 16 5.42 7.50 9.11
N PRO A 17 4.13 7.25 8.86
CA PRO A 17 3.06 7.74 9.71
C PRO A 17 3.28 7.32 11.16
N LYS A 18 3.06 8.25 12.11
CA LYS A 18 3.07 7.91 13.53
C LYS A 18 1.80 7.12 13.86
N LEU A 19 1.97 5.88 14.29
CA LEU A 19 0.86 4.97 14.61
C LEU A 19 0.46 4.98 16.09
N GLU A 20 1.19 5.73 16.93
CA GLU A 20 1.01 5.71 18.38
C GLU A 20 -0.37 6.22 18.79
N GLY A 21 -1.12 5.37 19.51
CA GLY A 21 -2.37 5.74 20.20
C GLY A 21 -3.56 6.06 19.33
N LYS A 22 -3.57 5.70 18.04
CA LYS A 22 -4.61 6.09 17.11
C LYS A 22 -5.46 4.92 16.63
N GLU A 23 -6.72 5.23 16.36
CA GLU A 23 -7.61 4.30 15.67
C GLU A 23 -7.00 3.90 14.32
N VAL A 24 -7.07 2.61 14.03
CA VAL A 24 -6.52 2.03 12.78
C VAL A 24 -7.38 2.36 11.58
N LEU A 25 -8.67 2.66 11.84
CA LEU A 25 -9.66 3.10 10.86
C LEU A 25 -10.34 4.37 11.38
N VAL A 26 -10.35 5.41 10.57
CA VAL A 26 -10.96 6.71 10.88
C VAL A 26 -11.98 7.05 9.81
N GLY A 27 -13.25 7.15 10.18
CA GLY A 27 -14.32 7.51 9.26
C GLY A 27 -15.68 6.94 9.68
N PRO A 28 -16.78 7.41 9.06
CA PRO A 28 -18.14 7.11 9.51
C PRO A 28 -18.61 5.69 9.20
N ASP A 29 -18.15 5.08 8.10
CA ASP A 29 -18.64 3.78 7.67
C ASP A 29 -17.57 2.95 6.92
N PRO A 30 -16.78 2.14 7.63
CA PRO A 30 -15.82 1.25 7.00
C PRO A 30 -16.46 0.12 6.18
N SER A 31 -17.72 -0.23 6.41
CA SER A 31 -18.36 -1.40 5.81
C SER A 31 -18.58 -1.28 4.29
N ILE A 32 -18.71 -0.05 3.78
CA ILE A 32 -18.89 0.21 2.35
C ILE A 32 -17.57 0.20 1.57
N ALA A 33 -16.44 0.32 2.26
CA ALA A 33 -15.13 0.38 1.62
C ALA A 33 -14.67 -1.01 1.14
N LYS A 34 -14.48 -1.15 -0.17
CA LYS A 34 -14.04 -2.41 -0.80
C LYS A 34 -12.76 -2.21 -1.60
N VAL A 35 -11.89 -3.21 -1.54
CA VAL A 35 -10.62 -3.28 -2.28
C VAL A 35 -10.53 -4.55 -3.11
N LYS A 36 -9.72 -4.54 -4.15
CA LYS A 36 -9.46 -5.75 -4.96
C LYS A 36 -8.61 -6.76 -4.21
N GLY A 37 -8.94 -8.05 -4.39
CA GLY A 37 -8.22 -9.17 -3.79
C GLY A 37 -6.74 -9.27 -4.19
N VAL A 38 -6.34 -8.67 -5.33
CA VAL A 38 -4.93 -8.56 -5.71
C VAL A 38 -4.08 -7.88 -4.62
N MET A 39 -4.64 -6.95 -3.85
CA MET A 39 -3.93 -6.28 -2.77
C MET A 39 -3.54 -7.25 -1.65
N PHE A 40 -4.32 -8.30 -1.42
CA PHE A 40 -3.95 -9.37 -0.48
C PHE A 40 -2.85 -10.28 -1.05
N GLY A 41 -2.83 -10.47 -2.37
CA GLY A 41 -1.80 -11.28 -3.04
C GLY A 41 -0.38 -10.76 -2.80
N GLY A 42 -0.16 -9.45 -2.91
CA GLY A 42 1.13 -8.83 -2.62
C GLY A 42 1.59 -9.04 -1.18
N ARG A 43 0.66 -8.92 -0.21
CA ARG A 43 0.92 -9.15 1.22
C ARG A 43 1.25 -10.61 1.51
N LYS A 44 0.52 -11.54 0.90
CA LYS A 44 0.80 -12.98 1.01
C LYS A 44 2.21 -13.29 0.52
N GLN A 45 2.57 -12.81 -0.67
CA GLN A 45 3.90 -13.04 -1.22
C GLN A 45 5.00 -12.44 -0.32
N PHE A 46 4.80 -11.21 0.14
CA PHE A 46 5.71 -10.57 1.10
C PHE A 46 5.93 -11.43 2.36
N LEU A 47 4.85 -11.96 2.93
CA LEU A 47 4.93 -12.80 4.13
C LEU A 47 5.67 -14.11 3.88
N LEU A 48 5.39 -14.79 2.77
CA LEU A 48 6.07 -16.04 2.41
C LEU A 48 7.57 -15.82 2.19
N ASP A 49 7.94 -14.71 1.54
CA ASP A 49 9.34 -14.37 1.26
C ASP A 49 10.10 -13.94 2.53
N THR A 50 9.40 -13.34 3.51
CA THR A 50 10.01 -12.74 4.69
C THR A 50 10.03 -13.67 5.89
N ALA A 51 8.94 -14.38 6.13
CA ALA A 51 8.72 -15.21 7.32
C ALA A 51 8.65 -16.72 7.01
N GLY A 52 8.65 -17.11 5.74
CA GLY A 52 8.48 -18.49 5.28
C GLY A 52 7.09 -19.04 5.56
N GLU A 53 6.85 -20.31 5.21
CA GLU A 53 5.55 -20.98 5.39
C GLU A 53 5.11 -21.04 6.86
N ASP A 54 6.03 -21.34 7.77
CA ASP A 54 5.73 -21.42 9.21
C ASP A 54 5.36 -20.06 9.80
N GLY A 55 6.09 -18.99 9.41
CA GLY A 55 5.79 -17.63 9.84
C GLY A 55 4.47 -17.14 9.28
N PHE A 56 4.20 -17.47 8.02
CA PHE A 56 2.92 -17.20 7.38
C PHE A 56 1.77 -17.89 8.10
N ALA A 57 1.89 -19.20 8.41
CA ALA A 57 0.87 -19.96 9.14
C ALA A 57 0.56 -19.34 10.51
N ARG A 58 1.60 -19.02 11.31
CA ARG A 58 1.43 -18.37 12.63
C ARG A 58 0.75 -16.99 12.53
N LEU A 59 1.02 -16.23 11.48
CA LEU A 59 0.39 -14.93 11.29
C LEU A 59 -1.09 -15.09 10.94
N LEU A 60 -1.44 -16.08 10.10
CA LEU A 60 -2.83 -16.38 9.75
C LEU A 60 -3.70 -16.70 10.98
N GLU A 61 -3.14 -17.32 12.02
CA GLU A 61 -3.88 -17.64 13.26
C GLU A 61 -4.33 -16.38 14.02
N LYS A 62 -3.62 -15.26 13.85
CA LYS A 62 -3.95 -13.97 14.48
C LYS A 62 -5.06 -13.20 13.77
N LEU A 63 -5.41 -13.60 12.54
CA LEU A 63 -6.41 -12.91 11.72
C LEU A 63 -7.82 -13.46 11.97
N THR A 64 -8.82 -12.61 11.81
CA THR A 64 -10.22 -13.03 11.77
C THR A 64 -10.45 -14.10 10.69
N PRO A 65 -11.44 -14.98 10.83
CA PRO A 65 -11.72 -16.04 9.84
C PRO A 65 -11.91 -15.47 8.42
N ARG A 66 -12.56 -14.32 8.30
CA ARG A 66 -12.81 -13.63 7.02
C ARG A 66 -11.50 -13.17 6.37
N THR A 67 -10.69 -12.39 7.07
CA THR A 67 -9.39 -11.90 6.59
C THR A 67 -8.46 -13.04 6.24
N ARG A 68 -8.43 -14.08 7.08
CA ARG A 68 -7.67 -15.32 6.82
C ARG A 68 -8.06 -15.96 5.48
N GLY A 69 -9.36 -15.99 5.17
CA GLY A 69 -9.87 -16.51 3.89
C GLY A 69 -9.32 -15.75 2.70
N TYR A 70 -9.35 -14.41 2.75
CA TYR A 70 -8.81 -13.56 1.67
C TYR A 70 -7.29 -13.74 1.49
N VAL A 71 -6.55 -13.93 2.58
CA VAL A 71 -5.08 -14.10 2.51
C VAL A 71 -4.70 -15.49 2.00
N LYS A 72 -5.38 -16.55 2.45
CA LYS A 72 -5.10 -17.92 2.00
C LYS A 72 -5.27 -18.07 0.49
N THR A 73 -6.38 -17.56 -0.04
CA THR A 73 -6.76 -17.72 -1.45
C THR A 73 -7.16 -16.36 -2.04
N PRO A 74 -6.20 -15.47 -2.29
CA PRO A 74 -6.49 -14.14 -2.81
C PRO A 74 -6.95 -14.22 -4.27
N LEU A 75 -8.25 -14.04 -4.49
CA LEU A 75 -8.82 -13.95 -5.82
C LEU A 75 -8.66 -12.51 -6.33
N ALA A 76 -7.73 -12.30 -7.26
CA ALA A 76 -7.29 -10.98 -7.70
C ALA A 76 -8.43 -10.03 -8.10
N SER A 77 -9.46 -10.54 -8.77
CA SER A 77 -10.60 -9.77 -9.26
C SER A 77 -11.74 -9.59 -8.25
N SER A 78 -11.73 -10.32 -7.12
CA SER A 78 -12.79 -10.22 -6.11
C SER A 78 -12.73 -8.91 -5.34
N TRP A 79 -13.90 -8.47 -4.86
CA TRP A 79 -14.01 -7.35 -3.93
C TRP A 79 -13.99 -7.86 -2.49
N CYS A 80 -13.07 -7.34 -1.71
CA CYS A 80 -12.86 -7.67 -0.30
C CYS A 80 -13.07 -6.41 0.56
N GLU A 81 -13.35 -6.57 1.84
CA GLU A 81 -13.45 -5.46 2.77
C GLU A 81 -12.09 -4.76 2.97
N PHE A 82 -12.09 -3.42 2.94
CA PHE A 82 -10.90 -2.62 3.23
C PHE A 82 -10.41 -2.84 4.67
N GLU A 83 -11.35 -2.99 5.62
CA GLU A 83 -11.04 -3.30 7.01
C GLU A 83 -10.18 -4.58 7.14
N SER A 84 -10.49 -5.62 6.36
CA SER A 84 -9.68 -6.85 6.34
C SER A 84 -8.26 -6.61 5.81
N LEU A 85 -8.08 -5.71 4.85
CA LEU A 85 -6.74 -5.34 4.38
C LEU A 85 -5.96 -4.60 5.47
N VAL A 86 -6.61 -3.67 6.17
CA VAL A 86 -6.00 -2.93 7.29
C VAL A 86 -5.69 -3.86 8.48
N GLU A 87 -6.56 -4.81 8.79
CA GLU A 87 -6.30 -5.85 9.81
C GLU A 87 -5.04 -6.65 9.46
N LEU A 88 -4.91 -7.08 8.20
CA LEU A 88 -3.74 -7.80 7.73
C LEU A 88 -2.46 -6.96 7.87
N ASP A 89 -2.45 -5.73 7.34
CA ASP A 89 -1.29 -4.84 7.36
C ASP A 89 -0.87 -4.49 8.80
N ARG A 90 -1.84 -4.27 9.71
CA ARG A 90 -1.58 -4.09 11.14
C ARG A 90 -0.95 -5.32 11.76
N THR A 91 -1.49 -6.50 11.49
CA THR A 91 -0.97 -7.76 12.05
C THR A 91 0.45 -8.03 11.57
N ILE A 92 0.75 -7.73 10.30
CA ILE A 92 2.11 -7.82 9.74
C ILE A 92 3.03 -6.82 10.47
N HIS A 93 2.59 -5.56 10.61
CA HIS A 93 3.36 -4.53 11.28
C HIS A 93 3.69 -4.93 12.72
N GLU A 94 2.70 -5.30 13.52
CA GLU A 94 2.90 -5.70 14.92
C GLU A 94 3.83 -6.91 15.08
N THR A 95 3.78 -7.83 14.10
CA THR A 95 4.60 -9.04 14.15
C THR A 95 6.05 -8.79 13.70
N LEU A 96 6.28 -7.92 12.74
CA LEU A 96 7.58 -7.78 12.07
C LEU A 96 8.28 -6.45 12.32
N LYS A 97 7.66 -5.44 12.97
CA LYS A 97 8.25 -4.10 13.17
C LYS A 97 9.58 -4.09 13.94
N ALA A 98 9.80 -5.05 14.83
CA ALA A 98 11.07 -5.15 15.56
C ALA A 98 12.23 -5.56 14.63
N GLN A 99 11.96 -6.38 13.63
CA GLN A 99 12.94 -6.82 12.65
C GLN A 99 13.02 -5.86 11.45
N TYR A 100 11.87 -5.28 11.05
CA TYR A 100 11.74 -4.38 9.91
C TYR A 100 10.97 -3.11 10.33
N PRO A 101 11.66 -2.08 10.84
CA PRO A 101 11.00 -0.84 11.30
C PRO A 101 10.16 -0.14 10.22
N ASN A 102 10.50 -0.35 8.95
CA ASN A 102 9.81 0.19 7.77
C ASN A 102 8.86 -0.81 7.10
N VAL A 103 8.39 -1.83 7.81
CA VAL A 103 7.61 -2.95 7.24
C VAL A 103 6.39 -2.51 6.44
N LEU A 104 5.70 -1.44 6.84
CA LEU A 104 4.56 -0.92 6.06
C LEU A 104 4.98 -0.48 4.66
N ALA A 105 6.08 0.24 4.53
CA ALA A 105 6.60 0.60 3.21
C ALA A 105 7.05 -0.64 2.41
N LEU A 106 7.64 -1.64 3.06
CA LEU A 106 8.00 -2.90 2.40
C LEU A 106 6.77 -3.66 1.86
N ILE A 107 5.67 -3.67 2.61
CA ILE A 107 4.40 -4.25 2.14
C ILE A 107 3.91 -3.51 0.89
N GLY A 108 3.96 -2.19 0.89
CA GLY A 108 3.58 -1.36 -0.24
C GLY A 108 4.43 -1.63 -1.47
N ALA A 109 5.74 -1.68 -1.30
CA ALA A 109 6.70 -1.99 -2.37
C ALA A 109 6.46 -3.38 -2.97
N ALA A 110 6.26 -4.41 -2.14
CA ALA A 110 5.91 -5.76 -2.61
C ALA A 110 4.58 -5.79 -3.39
N SER A 111 3.62 -4.94 -3.00
CA SER A 111 2.35 -4.81 -3.71
C SER A 111 2.50 -4.16 -5.07
N ALA A 112 3.36 -3.14 -5.20
CA ALA A 112 3.70 -2.53 -6.49
C ALA A 112 4.41 -3.54 -7.39
N GLU A 113 5.35 -4.31 -6.85
CA GLU A 113 6.07 -5.35 -7.59
C GLU A 113 5.14 -6.40 -8.19
N LEU A 114 4.19 -6.92 -7.40
CA LEU A 114 3.24 -7.92 -7.89
C LEU A 114 2.21 -7.33 -8.83
N GLY A 115 1.67 -6.15 -8.51
CA GLY A 115 0.60 -5.50 -9.25
C GLY A 115 1.07 -5.02 -10.63
N ILE A 116 2.09 -4.18 -10.66
CA ILE A 116 2.58 -3.52 -11.88
C ILE A 116 3.21 -4.55 -12.83
N GLY A 117 4.10 -5.39 -12.32
CA GLY A 117 4.89 -6.28 -13.17
C GLY A 117 4.17 -7.51 -13.69
N ARG A 118 3.03 -7.93 -13.12
CA ARG A 118 2.43 -9.24 -13.39
C ARG A 118 0.95 -9.23 -13.71
N ILE A 119 0.15 -8.40 -13.04
CA ILE A 119 -1.32 -8.51 -13.08
C ILE A 119 -1.96 -7.44 -13.96
N TYR A 120 -1.41 -6.22 -13.97
CA TYR A 120 -2.01 -5.06 -14.61
C TYR A 120 -1.13 -4.42 -15.70
N ARG A 121 -0.56 -5.25 -16.56
CA ARG A 121 0.26 -4.78 -17.70
C ARG A 121 -0.47 -3.78 -18.60
N SER A 122 -1.80 -3.84 -18.67
CA SER A 122 -2.61 -2.90 -19.45
C SER A 122 -2.69 -1.49 -18.86
N LEU A 123 -2.37 -1.33 -17.57
CA LEU A 123 -2.30 -0.03 -16.88
C LEU A 123 -0.87 0.47 -16.75
N ASP A 124 0.09 -0.38 -17.10
CA ASP A 124 1.49 -0.05 -17.10
C ASP A 124 1.79 0.93 -18.26
N SER A 125 2.64 1.88 -18.01
CA SER A 125 3.11 2.86 -18.98
C SER A 125 4.62 2.93 -18.89
N GLU A 126 5.29 3.02 -20.04
CA GLU A 126 6.75 3.21 -20.07
C GLU A 126 7.16 4.55 -19.44
N GLU A 127 6.24 5.53 -19.42
CA GLU A 127 6.48 6.85 -18.84
C GLU A 127 5.91 6.95 -17.42
N LEU A 128 6.77 7.28 -16.46
CA LEU A 128 6.44 7.37 -15.03
C LEU A 128 5.25 8.28 -14.72
N VAL A 129 5.20 9.44 -15.35
CA VAL A 129 4.13 10.42 -15.08
C VAL A 129 2.79 9.91 -15.59
N HIS A 130 2.74 9.30 -16.78
CA HIS A 130 1.54 8.64 -17.29
C HIS A 130 1.09 7.47 -16.40
N PHE A 131 2.03 6.70 -15.86
CA PHE A 131 1.69 5.66 -14.88
C PHE A 131 1.01 6.25 -13.64
N LEU A 132 1.53 7.35 -13.09
CA LEU A 132 0.95 8.00 -11.90
C LEU A 132 -0.42 8.63 -12.20
N GLU A 133 -0.60 9.22 -13.38
CA GLU A 133 -1.91 9.71 -13.85
C GLU A 133 -2.91 8.56 -14.01
N ASN A 134 -2.50 7.45 -14.63
CA ASN A 134 -3.32 6.25 -14.78
C ASN A 134 -3.66 5.62 -13.43
N ASN A 135 -2.74 5.62 -12.47
CA ASN A 135 -2.99 5.11 -11.12
C ASN A 135 -4.13 5.89 -10.44
N ALA A 136 -4.18 7.21 -10.61
CA ALA A 136 -5.27 8.03 -10.12
C ALA A 136 -6.57 7.82 -10.93
N LEU A 137 -6.49 7.78 -12.26
CA LEU A 137 -7.64 7.63 -13.16
C LEU A 137 -8.37 6.29 -12.95
N PHE A 138 -7.63 5.21 -12.76
CA PHE A 138 -8.18 3.86 -12.62
C PHE A 138 -8.31 3.41 -11.16
N HIS A 139 -8.27 4.33 -10.22
CA HIS A 139 -8.39 4.05 -8.79
C HIS A 139 -9.62 3.19 -8.45
N ASP A 140 -10.78 3.46 -9.03
CA ASP A 140 -12.04 2.75 -8.81
C ASP A 140 -12.02 1.28 -9.23
N GLN A 141 -11.06 0.89 -10.06
CA GLN A 141 -10.84 -0.51 -10.40
C GLN A 141 -10.20 -1.31 -9.27
N TYR A 142 -9.58 -0.65 -8.29
CA TYR A 142 -8.90 -1.26 -7.15
C TYR A 142 -9.57 -0.99 -5.81
N GLN A 143 -10.22 0.17 -5.68
CA GLN A 143 -10.86 0.64 -4.45
C GLN A 143 -12.22 1.25 -4.81
N LYS A 144 -13.32 0.66 -4.33
CA LYS A 144 -14.68 1.18 -4.56
C LYS A 144 -15.07 2.21 -3.49
N PHE A 145 -14.23 3.21 -3.29
CA PHE A 145 -14.51 4.30 -2.36
C PHE A 145 -13.55 5.45 -2.59
N GLY A 146 -14.03 6.66 -2.28
CA GLY A 146 -13.25 7.89 -2.36
C GLY A 146 -12.91 8.33 -3.77
N SER A 147 -12.03 9.30 -3.86
CA SER A 147 -11.52 9.85 -5.11
C SER A 147 -10.02 10.10 -5.01
N VAL A 148 -9.31 9.87 -6.08
CA VAL A 148 -7.87 10.10 -6.17
C VAL A 148 -7.57 10.99 -7.36
N ARG A 149 -6.66 11.94 -7.17
CA ARG A 149 -6.12 12.73 -8.28
C ARG A 149 -4.62 12.86 -8.17
N PHE A 150 -3.97 12.93 -9.32
CA PHE A 150 -2.56 13.23 -9.44
C PHE A 150 -2.38 14.68 -9.92
N GLU A 151 -1.43 15.39 -9.34
CA GLU A 151 -1.02 16.73 -9.74
C GLU A 151 0.48 16.74 -10.01
N ARG A 152 0.89 17.15 -11.22
CA ARG A 152 2.31 17.34 -11.55
C ARG A 152 2.88 18.52 -10.77
N THR A 153 4.14 18.41 -10.39
CA THR A 153 4.94 19.51 -9.83
C THR A 153 6.25 19.62 -10.61
N PRO A 154 6.99 20.73 -10.50
CA PRO A 154 8.23 20.89 -11.27
C PRO A 154 9.27 19.78 -11.09
N ASN A 155 9.30 19.15 -9.90
CA ASN A 155 10.30 18.14 -9.54
C ASN A 155 9.67 16.77 -9.22
N GLY A 156 8.43 16.51 -9.67
CA GLY A 156 7.75 15.28 -9.35
C GLY A 156 6.22 15.38 -9.45
N GLY A 157 5.51 15.04 -8.39
CA GLY A 157 4.04 15.12 -8.34
C GLY A 157 3.49 14.90 -6.95
N ARG A 158 2.19 15.02 -6.84
CA ARG A 158 1.46 14.68 -5.61
C ARG A 158 0.22 13.83 -5.92
N MET A 159 -0.01 12.82 -5.10
CA MET A 159 -1.22 12.00 -5.11
C MET A 159 -2.10 12.41 -3.96
N ILE A 160 -3.37 12.75 -4.24
CA ILE A 160 -4.31 13.34 -3.28
C ILE A 160 -5.54 12.45 -3.19
N TYR A 161 -5.81 11.95 -1.98
CA TYR A 161 -6.92 11.08 -1.64
C TYR A 161 -7.98 11.86 -0.87
N THR A 162 -9.22 11.90 -1.38
CA THR A 162 -10.33 12.65 -0.80
C THR A 162 -11.62 11.84 -0.76
N ASN A 163 -12.58 12.28 0.03
CA ASN A 163 -13.95 11.70 0.10
C ASN A 163 -13.97 10.20 0.45
N TYR A 164 -12.99 9.74 1.20
CA TYR A 164 -12.98 8.37 1.68
C TYR A 164 -13.98 8.23 2.85
N PRO A 165 -14.80 7.18 2.87
CA PRO A 165 -15.68 6.88 4.00
C PRO A 165 -14.89 6.41 5.23
N VAL A 166 -13.64 5.97 4.99
CA VAL A 166 -12.72 5.51 6.02
C VAL A 166 -11.28 5.71 5.58
N TYR A 167 -10.42 6.12 6.50
CA TYR A 167 -8.98 6.29 6.32
C TYR A 167 -8.22 5.40 7.30
N SER A 168 -6.97 5.10 6.99
CA SER A 168 -6.11 4.30 7.86
C SER A 168 -4.65 4.76 7.78
N PRO A 169 -4.02 5.13 8.90
CA PRO A 169 -2.59 5.48 8.91
C PRO A 169 -1.71 4.26 8.56
N ILE A 170 -2.19 3.05 8.83
CA ILE A 170 -1.55 1.81 8.41
C ILE A 170 -1.48 1.75 6.89
N PHE A 171 -2.60 2.02 6.22
CA PHE A 171 -2.67 2.02 4.75
C PHE A 171 -1.82 3.16 4.15
N CYS A 172 -1.81 4.35 4.77
CA CYS A 172 -0.94 5.46 4.36
C CYS A 172 0.55 5.04 4.38
N GLY A 173 0.98 4.31 5.41
CA GLY A 173 2.34 3.79 5.49
C GLY A 173 2.69 2.85 4.34
N SER A 174 1.75 1.99 3.92
CA SER A 174 1.98 1.12 2.76
C SER A 174 1.95 1.89 1.43
N ALA A 175 1.15 2.94 1.30
CA ALA A 175 1.12 3.78 0.10
C ALA A 175 2.46 4.46 -0.20
N ILE A 176 3.20 4.88 0.84
CA ILE A 176 4.55 5.45 0.68
C ILE A 176 5.46 4.47 -0.07
N GLY A 177 5.55 3.23 0.38
CA GLY A 177 6.40 2.22 -0.26
C GLY A 177 5.90 1.82 -1.65
N TYR A 178 4.58 1.78 -1.85
CA TYR A 178 3.99 1.53 -3.16
C TYR A 178 4.45 2.58 -4.18
N PHE A 179 4.37 3.86 -3.86
CA PHE A 179 4.80 4.92 -4.77
C PHE A 179 6.31 4.95 -4.98
N GLN A 180 7.12 4.72 -3.93
CA GLN A 180 8.58 4.63 -4.09
C GLN A 180 8.96 3.53 -5.08
N GLU A 181 8.39 2.34 -4.92
CA GLU A 181 8.65 1.22 -5.82
C GLU A 181 8.13 1.48 -7.22
N SER A 182 6.96 2.10 -7.36
CA SER A 182 6.39 2.47 -8.64
C SER A 182 7.31 3.43 -9.42
N ILE A 183 7.85 4.44 -8.75
CA ILE A 183 8.80 5.38 -9.36
C ILE A 183 10.05 4.66 -9.88
N LEU A 184 10.62 3.77 -9.06
CA LEU A 184 11.81 3.00 -9.44
C LEU A 184 11.56 2.08 -10.65
N ARG A 185 10.38 1.47 -10.72
CA ARG A 185 10.03 0.56 -11.81
C ARG A 185 9.81 1.26 -13.15
N HIS A 186 9.47 2.54 -13.10
CA HIS A 186 9.27 3.36 -14.30
C HIS A 186 10.46 4.27 -14.60
N GLY A 187 11.64 3.89 -14.15
CA GLY A 187 12.92 4.53 -14.51
C GLY A 187 13.31 5.75 -13.68
N GLY A 188 12.46 6.20 -12.75
CA GLY A 188 12.85 7.25 -11.80
C GLY A 188 13.90 6.74 -10.82
N THR A 189 14.80 7.61 -10.41
CA THR A 189 15.85 7.31 -9.43
C THR A 189 15.72 8.20 -8.21
N GLU A 190 16.28 7.78 -7.08
CA GLU A 190 16.26 8.50 -5.80
C GLU A 190 14.85 8.94 -5.37
N PRO A 191 13.84 8.06 -5.37
CA PRO A 191 12.48 8.45 -5.01
C PRO A 191 12.40 8.92 -3.57
N ASN A 192 11.77 10.07 -3.35
CA ASN A 192 11.39 10.56 -2.05
C ASN A 192 9.88 10.73 -2.01
N VAL A 193 9.19 9.98 -1.17
CA VAL A 193 7.74 10.01 -1.00
C VAL A 193 7.43 10.34 0.45
N VAL A 194 6.67 11.42 0.66
CA VAL A 194 6.31 11.93 2.00
C VAL A 194 4.81 12.17 2.06
N GLU A 195 4.14 11.66 3.08
CA GLU A 195 2.78 12.07 3.41
C GLU A 195 2.82 13.43 4.07
N THR A 196 2.37 14.47 3.36
CA THR A 196 2.39 15.88 3.83
C THR A 196 1.07 16.30 4.49
N LYS A 197 -0.03 15.58 4.19
CA LYS A 197 -1.34 15.73 4.85
C LYS A 197 -1.92 14.36 5.12
N CYS A 198 -2.55 14.19 6.28
CA CYS A 198 -3.19 12.94 6.66
C CYS A 198 -4.54 13.20 7.34
N HIS A 199 -5.60 12.64 6.77
CA HIS A 199 -6.96 12.75 7.33
C HIS A 199 -7.03 12.20 8.77
N CYS A 200 -6.29 11.13 9.05
CA CYS A 200 -6.21 10.57 10.40
C CYS A 200 -5.53 11.52 11.41
N HIS A 201 -4.92 12.59 10.95
CA HIS A 201 -4.29 13.64 11.76
C HIS A 201 -5.07 14.96 11.76
N GLY A 202 -6.27 14.98 11.15
CA GLY A 202 -7.16 16.14 11.14
C GLY A 202 -7.14 16.94 9.83
N ASP A 203 -6.37 16.53 8.83
CA ASP A 203 -6.42 17.15 7.51
C ASP A 203 -7.67 16.74 6.72
N LYS A 204 -8.00 17.49 5.67
CA LYS A 204 -9.15 17.20 4.78
C LYS A 204 -8.87 16.06 3.79
N SER A 205 -7.62 15.64 3.64
CA SER A 205 -7.19 14.65 2.66
C SER A 205 -5.94 13.92 3.16
N CYS A 206 -5.62 12.76 2.56
CA CYS A 206 -4.26 12.24 2.59
C CYS A 206 -3.54 12.67 1.32
N THR A 207 -2.36 13.28 1.45
CA THR A 207 -1.59 13.80 0.33
C THR A 207 -0.16 13.29 0.41
N PHE A 208 0.27 12.62 -0.66
CA PHE A 208 1.64 12.11 -0.82
C PHE A 208 2.39 12.97 -1.82
N GLU A 209 3.40 13.69 -1.38
CA GLU A 209 4.33 14.40 -2.25
C GLU A 209 5.46 13.48 -2.66
N MET A 210 5.77 13.48 -3.95
CA MET A 210 6.75 12.61 -4.58
C MET A 210 7.73 13.42 -5.37
N THR A 211 9.03 13.16 -5.16
CA THR A 211 10.11 13.71 -6.00
C THR A 211 11.02 12.58 -6.45
N TRP A 212 11.63 12.75 -7.61
CA TRP A 212 12.59 11.79 -8.19
C TRP A 212 13.55 12.50 -9.14
N LYS A 213 14.62 11.79 -9.51
CA LYS A 213 15.54 12.20 -10.58
C LYS A 213 15.38 11.31 -11.80
#